data_dd1adc89900fdf3d56e7ccc4a5bb27fd
#
_entry.id   dd1adc89900fdf3d56e7ccc4a5bb27fd
#
_cell.length_a   1.000
_cell.length_b   1.000
_cell.length_c   1.000
_cell.angle_alpha   90.00
_cell.angle_beta   90.00
_cell.angle_gamma   90.00
#
_symmetry.space_group_name_H-M   'P 1'
#
loop_
_entity.id
_entity.type
_entity.pdbx_description
1 polymer ?
#
loop_
_entity_poly.entity_id
_entity_poly.type
_entity_poly.pdbx_seq_one_letter_code
_entity_poly.pdbx_strand_id
1 'polypeptide(L)'
;MLEKRNFYINGKWVEPKNSKDIQVINPATEKSCAVISLGGKEDVNDAVSAAKTAFQTWGFTKKEERIKLLEKFYELYKKRWNDTTEAIMMEMGAPKDFASKLQTGTGASHTKSFIKYLKAFDFEKPLGDHAQDQRIIYEPKGVCVLITPWNWPMNQVCLKVIPAL
;
A
#
# COMPACT_ATOMS: atom_id res chain seq x y z
N MET A 1 13.85 6.25 20.75
CA MET A 1 13.61 6.73 19.37
C MET A 1 13.68 5.53 18.44
N LEU A 2 12.68 5.37 17.55
CA LEU A 2 12.65 4.26 16.61
C LEU A 2 13.61 4.53 15.44
N GLU A 3 14.31 3.49 14.98
CA GLU A 3 15.19 3.56 13.81
C GLU A 3 14.61 2.72 12.67
N LYS A 4 14.18 3.38 11.58
CA LYS A 4 13.51 2.79 10.41
C LYS A 4 14.15 3.27 9.11
N ARG A 5 15.47 3.04 8.99
CA ARG A 5 16.27 3.53 7.85
C ARG A 5 16.16 2.67 6.60
N ASN A 6 15.87 1.37 6.76
CA ASN A 6 15.89 0.43 5.65
C ASN A 6 14.64 0.51 4.78
N PHE A 7 14.81 0.29 3.49
CA PHE A 7 13.73 0.14 2.52
C PHE A 7 13.39 -1.34 2.34
N TYR A 8 12.12 -1.63 2.07
CA TYR A 8 11.71 -2.99 1.72
C TYR A 8 11.64 -3.14 0.21
N ILE A 9 12.66 -3.78 -0.37
CA ILE A 9 12.81 -3.96 -1.82
C ILE A 9 13.07 -5.45 -2.12
N ASN A 10 12.34 -5.97 -3.09
CA ASN A 10 12.48 -7.36 -3.53
C ASN A 10 12.39 -8.40 -2.39
N GLY A 11 11.43 -8.21 -1.50
CA GLY A 11 11.19 -9.13 -0.38
C GLY A 11 12.20 -9.04 0.77
N LYS A 12 13.07 -8.02 0.79
CA LYS A 12 14.14 -7.85 1.80
C LYS A 12 14.19 -6.43 2.32
N TRP A 13 14.61 -6.27 3.57
CA TRP A 13 15.02 -4.99 4.12
C TRP A 13 16.46 -4.68 3.68
N VAL A 14 16.64 -3.56 2.98
CA VAL A 14 17.93 -3.13 2.42
C VAL A 14 18.30 -1.74 2.93
N GLU A 15 19.60 -1.50 3.11
CA GLU A 15 20.10 -0.17 3.44
C GLU A 15 20.00 0.78 2.24
N PRO A 16 19.73 2.07 2.46
CA PRO A 16 19.79 3.09 1.42
C PRO A 16 21.19 3.18 0.80
N LYS A 17 21.28 3.36 -0.52
CA LYS A 17 22.58 3.52 -1.23
C LYS A 17 23.30 4.79 -0.83
N ASN A 18 22.57 5.89 -0.70
CA ASN A 18 23.07 7.20 -0.28
C ASN A 18 22.20 7.71 0.86
N SER A 19 22.49 7.25 2.08
CA SER A 19 21.67 7.54 3.26
C SER A 19 21.67 9.04 3.59
N LYS A 20 20.47 9.61 3.62
CA LYS A 20 20.21 10.92 4.22
C LYS A 20 19.07 10.76 5.22
N ASP A 21 19.43 10.86 6.50
CA ASP A 21 18.47 10.69 7.58
C ASP A 21 17.56 11.91 7.72
N ILE A 22 16.31 11.64 8.08
CA ILE A 22 15.33 12.63 8.50
C ILE A 22 14.68 12.20 9.81
N GLN A 23 14.51 13.15 10.69
CA GLN A 23 13.79 12.92 11.93
C GLN A 23 12.29 13.03 11.72
N VAL A 24 11.55 12.06 12.23
CA VAL A 24 10.09 12.11 12.32
C VAL A 24 9.75 12.80 13.65
N ILE A 25 9.08 13.95 13.55
CA ILE A 25 8.69 14.73 14.72
C ILE A 25 7.27 14.35 15.12
N ASN A 26 7.08 14.01 16.37
CA ASN A 26 5.73 13.86 16.94
C ASN A 26 5.15 15.26 17.18
N PRO A 27 4.10 15.68 16.46
CA PRO A 27 3.58 17.04 16.55
C PRO A 27 2.90 17.34 17.90
N ALA A 28 2.46 16.33 18.65
CA ALA A 28 1.87 16.52 19.98
C ALA A 28 2.92 16.85 21.06
N THR A 29 4.16 16.41 20.87
CA THR A 29 5.25 16.64 21.85
C THR A 29 6.38 17.51 21.31
N GLU A 30 6.38 17.81 20.01
CA GLU A 30 7.41 18.55 19.28
C GLU A 30 8.81 17.90 19.35
N LYS A 31 8.85 16.62 19.72
CA LYS A 31 10.10 15.85 19.86
C LYS A 31 10.23 14.81 18.77
N SER A 32 11.47 14.50 18.40
CA SER A 32 11.76 13.39 17.50
C SER A 32 11.31 12.06 18.12
N CYS A 33 10.51 11.30 17.37
CA CYS A 33 10.02 9.97 17.75
C CYS A 33 10.66 8.84 16.94
N ALA A 34 11.11 9.13 15.71
CA ALA A 34 11.77 8.16 14.85
C ALA A 34 12.81 8.83 13.94
N VAL A 35 13.67 7.99 13.35
CA VAL A 35 14.56 8.36 12.24
C VAL A 35 14.27 7.45 11.07
N ILE A 36 14.11 8.04 9.89
CA ILE A 36 13.94 7.36 8.61
C ILE A 36 15.02 7.84 7.64
N SER A 37 15.20 7.13 6.53
CA SER A 37 16.07 7.57 5.43
C SER A 37 15.28 8.08 4.25
N LEU A 38 15.84 9.04 3.53
CA LEU A 38 15.36 9.45 2.22
C LEU A 38 16.01 8.58 1.14
N GLY A 39 15.19 8.06 0.23
CA GLY A 39 15.65 7.30 -0.93
C GLY A 39 16.23 8.20 -2.01
N GLY A 40 17.29 7.72 -2.66
CA GLY A 40 17.90 8.34 -3.82
C GLY A 40 17.47 7.69 -5.14
N LYS A 41 18.02 8.19 -6.24
CA LYS A 41 17.73 7.68 -7.60
C LYS A 41 18.04 6.20 -7.73
N GLU A 42 19.11 5.73 -7.11
CA GLU A 42 19.54 4.32 -7.18
C GLU A 42 18.55 3.41 -6.45
N ASP A 43 18.08 3.81 -5.27
CA ASP A 43 17.07 3.07 -4.50
C ASP A 43 15.76 2.95 -5.28
N VAL A 44 15.34 4.02 -5.95
CA VAL A 44 14.15 4.02 -6.83
C VAL A 44 14.36 3.08 -8.02
N ASN A 45 15.53 3.10 -8.65
CA ASN A 45 15.85 2.21 -9.77
C ASN A 45 15.82 0.75 -9.34
N ASP A 46 16.38 0.41 -8.19
CA ASP A 46 16.35 -0.95 -7.62
C ASP A 46 14.91 -1.41 -7.33
N ALA A 47 14.10 -0.55 -6.74
CA ALA A 47 12.69 -0.84 -6.46
C ALA A 47 11.88 -1.05 -7.76
N VAL A 48 12.06 -0.18 -8.76
CA VAL A 48 11.38 -0.31 -10.06
C VAL A 48 11.84 -1.56 -10.80
N SER A 49 13.14 -1.89 -10.77
CA SER A 49 13.67 -3.11 -11.37
C SER A 49 13.07 -4.37 -10.74
N ALA A 50 13.02 -4.42 -9.41
CA ALA A 50 12.38 -5.51 -8.68
C ALA A 50 10.89 -5.64 -9.02
N ALA A 51 10.17 -4.53 -9.10
CA ALA A 51 8.75 -4.52 -9.46
C ALA A 51 8.52 -4.97 -10.91
N LYS A 52 9.38 -4.57 -11.87
CA LYS A 52 9.32 -5.06 -13.26
C LYS A 52 9.54 -6.55 -13.36
N THR A 53 10.48 -7.10 -12.60
CA THR A 53 10.73 -8.55 -12.55
C THR A 53 9.51 -9.28 -11.97
N ALA A 54 8.96 -8.80 -10.86
CA ALA A 54 7.77 -9.39 -10.24
C ALA A 54 6.54 -9.31 -11.16
N PHE A 55 6.39 -8.24 -11.94
CA PHE A 55 5.28 -8.06 -12.86
C PHE A 55 5.18 -9.16 -13.92
N GLN A 56 6.29 -9.77 -14.33
CA GLN A 56 6.30 -10.85 -15.33
C GLN A 56 5.43 -12.06 -14.92
N THR A 57 5.25 -12.27 -13.64
CA THR A 57 4.37 -13.32 -13.10
C THR A 57 3.11 -12.73 -12.46
N TRP A 58 3.26 -11.69 -11.63
CA TRP A 58 2.17 -11.07 -10.91
C TRP A 58 1.10 -10.49 -11.85
N GLY A 59 1.50 -9.87 -12.97
CA GLY A 59 0.59 -9.30 -13.96
C GLY A 59 -0.44 -10.30 -14.51
N PHE A 60 -0.11 -11.59 -14.49
CA PHE A 60 -0.94 -12.68 -15.01
C PHE A 60 -1.55 -13.55 -13.89
N THR A 61 -1.43 -13.12 -12.64
CA THR A 61 -2.02 -13.82 -11.50
C THR A 61 -3.54 -13.83 -11.60
N LYS A 62 -4.16 -15.00 -11.34
CA LYS A 62 -5.61 -15.17 -11.40
C LYS A 62 -6.33 -14.32 -10.35
N LYS A 63 -7.53 -13.88 -10.67
CA LYS A 63 -8.39 -13.08 -9.77
C LYS A 63 -8.53 -13.72 -8.38
N GLU A 64 -8.75 -15.03 -8.34
CA GLU A 64 -8.95 -15.77 -7.09
C GLU A 64 -7.72 -15.76 -6.17
N GLU A 65 -6.53 -15.77 -6.74
CA GLU A 65 -5.27 -15.69 -5.99
C GLU A 65 -5.05 -14.29 -5.42
N ARG A 66 -5.38 -13.24 -6.20
CA ARG A 66 -5.35 -11.85 -5.73
C ARG A 66 -6.34 -11.64 -4.58
N ILE A 67 -7.56 -12.16 -4.71
CA ILE A 67 -8.57 -12.11 -3.64
C ILE A 67 -8.03 -12.76 -2.36
N LYS A 68 -7.47 -13.97 -2.44
CA LYS A 68 -6.89 -14.66 -1.28
C LYS A 68 -5.77 -13.85 -0.61
N LEU A 69 -4.90 -13.22 -1.42
CA LEU A 69 -3.84 -12.36 -0.90
C LEU A 69 -4.42 -11.15 -0.15
N LEU A 70 -5.39 -10.46 -0.75
CA LEU A 70 -6.01 -9.28 -0.14
C LEU A 70 -6.82 -9.64 1.11
N GLU A 71 -7.49 -10.80 1.15
CA GLU A 71 -8.16 -11.31 2.34
C GLU A 71 -7.13 -11.61 3.45
N LYS A 72 -6.00 -12.22 3.11
CA LYS A 72 -4.90 -12.44 4.06
C LYS A 72 -4.32 -11.12 4.58
N PHE A 73 -4.12 -10.14 3.70
CA PHE A 73 -3.69 -8.80 4.10
C PHE A 73 -4.69 -8.18 5.08
N TYR A 74 -6.00 -8.25 4.79
CA TYR A 74 -7.03 -7.71 5.66
C TYR A 74 -7.02 -8.35 7.06
N GLU A 75 -6.85 -9.68 7.15
CA GLU A 75 -6.74 -10.36 8.44
C GLU A 75 -5.50 -9.93 9.23
N LEU A 76 -4.35 -9.80 8.55
CA LEU A 76 -3.11 -9.32 9.18
C LEU A 76 -3.24 -7.85 9.62
N TYR A 77 -3.88 -7.02 8.82
CA TYR A 77 -4.17 -5.62 9.16
C TYR A 77 -5.00 -5.52 10.45
N LYS A 78 -6.05 -6.31 10.56
CA LYS A 78 -6.88 -6.35 11.78
C LYS A 78 -6.08 -6.79 13.01
N LYS A 79 -5.20 -7.79 12.87
CA LYS A 79 -4.34 -8.25 13.97
C LYS A 79 -3.36 -7.17 14.43
N ARG A 80 -2.94 -6.29 13.53
CA ARG A 80 -2.00 -5.19 13.80
C ARG A 80 -2.69 -3.83 13.97
N TRP A 81 -3.97 -3.84 14.29
CA TRP A 81 -4.77 -2.62 14.46
C TRP A 81 -4.15 -1.65 15.46
N ASN A 82 -3.76 -2.14 16.62
CA ASN A 82 -3.16 -1.31 17.66
C ASN A 82 -1.80 -0.75 17.23
N ASP A 83 -0.94 -1.56 16.59
CA ASP A 83 0.36 -1.09 16.09
C ASP A 83 0.18 0.08 15.11
N THR A 84 -0.78 -0.05 14.20
CA THR A 84 -1.11 0.99 13.22
C THR A 84 -1.64 2.24 13.89
N THR A 85 -2.53 2.07 14.87
CA THR A 85 -3.11 3.18 15.65
C THR A 85 -2.01 3.94 16.42
N GLU A 86 -1.11 3.23 17.09
CA GLU A 86 0.00 3.82 17.85
C GLU A 86 0.97 4.58 16.93
N ALA A 87 1.30 4.02 15.76
CA ALA A 87 2.13 4.71 14.77
C ALA A 87 1.49 6.04 14.32
N ILE A 88 0.21 6.03 13.99
CA ILE A 88 -0.53 7.24 13.60
C ILE A 88 -0.56 8.27 14.72
N MET A 89 -0.80 7.85 15.96
CA MET A 89 -0.75 8.75 17.12
C MET A 89 0.63 9.39 17.27
N MET A 90 1.67 8.62 17.10
CA MET A 90 3.04 9.08 17.28
C MET A 90 3.50 10.00 16.13
N GLU A 91 3.16 9.67 14.89
CA GLU A 91 3.68 10.39 13.71
C GLU A 91 2.82 11.59 13.31
N MET A 92 1.51 11.56 13.60
CA MET A 92 0.57 12.63 13.28
C MET A 92 0.10 13.43 14.49
N GLY A 93 0.36 12.96 15.73
CA GLY A 93 -0.23 13.55 16.92
C GLY A 93 -1.75 13.36 17.01
N ALA A 94 -2.32 12.41 16.30
CA ALA A 94 -3.77 12.20 16.26
C ALA A 94 -4.29 11.68 17.61
N PRO A 95 -5.44 12.19 18.13
CA PRO A 95 -6.07 11.62 19.32
C PRO A 95 -6.41 10.14 19.13
N LYS A 96 -6.30 9.34 20.20
CA LYS A 96 -6.43 7.88 20.16
C LYS A 96 -7.68 7.38 19.43
N ASP A 97 -8.83 7.93 19.77
CA ASP A 97 -10.12 7.52 19.16
C ASP A 97 -10.18 7.85 17.67
N PHE A 98 -9.66 9.02 17.29
CA PHE A 98 -9.56 9.43 15.90
C PHE A 98 -8.57 8.53 15.13
N ALA A 99 -7.39 8.28 15.69
CA ALA A 99 -6.38 7.41 15.08
C ALA A 99 -6.90 5.98 14.88
N SER A 100 -7.57 5.42 15.89
CA SER A 100 -8.09 4.05 15.84
C SER A 100 -9.33 3.94 14.95
N LYS A 101 -10.41 4.67 15.28
CA LYS A 101 -11.72 4.47 14.64
C LYS A 101 -11.78 5.00 13.23
N LEU A 102 -11.16 6.16 12.97
CA LEU A 102 -11.21 6.81 11.66
C LEU A 102 -9.97 6.49 10.81
N GLN A 103 -8.77 6.79 11.27
CA GLN A 103 -7.57 6.64 10.45
C GLN A 103 -7.25 5.17 10.14
N THR A 104 -7.09 4.34 11.17
CA THR A 104 -6.88 2.89 10.99
C THR A 104 -8.13 2.24 10.39
N GLY A 105 -9.32 2.63 10.86
CA GLY A 105 -10.60 2.11 10.38
C GLY A 105 -10.84 2.33 8.89
N THR A 106 -10.44 3.48 8.35
CA THR A 106 -10.59 3.79 6.92
C THR A 106 -9.74 2.87 6.04
N GLY A 107 -8.50 2.57 6.43
CA GLY A 107 -7.65 1.62 5.72
C GLY A 107 -8.27 0.21 5.63
N ALA A 108 -8.83 -0.28 6.74
CA ALA A 108 -9.55 -1.55 6.78
C ALA A 108 -10.81 -1.52 5.91
N SER A 109 -11.58 -0.42 5.95
CA SER A 109 -12.82 -0.24 5.16
C SER A 109 -12.52 -0.26 3.67
N HIS A 110 -11.51 0.46 3.21
CA HIS A 110 -11.08 0.44 1.80
C HIS A 110 -10.65 -0.95 1.36
N THR A 111 -9.81 -1.62 2.15
CA THR A 111 -9.38 -2.99 1.83
C THR A 111 -10.58 -3.93 1.64
N LYS A 112 -11.53 -3.91 2.58
CA LYS A 112 -12.75 -4.71 2.50
C LYS A 112 -13.58 -4.37 1.26
N SER A 113 -13.72 -3.09 0.93
CA SER A 113 -14.49 -2.62 -0.23
C SER A 113 -13.84 -3.07 -1.54
N PHE A 114 -12.53 -2.92 -1.68
CA PHE A 114 -11.83 -3.38 -2.89
C PHE A 114 -11.89 -4.89 -3.08
N ILE A 115 -11.78 -5.69 -2.01
CA ILE A 115 -12.01 -7.14 -2.08
C ILE A 115 -13.41 -7.44 -2.62
N LYS A 116 -14.44 -6.73 -2.12
CA LYS A 116 -15.81 -6.88 -2.61
C LYS A 116 -15.93 -6.55 -4.09
N TYR A 117 -15.36 -5.42 -4.51
CA TYR A 117 -15.38 -5.00 -5.92
C TYR A 117 -14.60 -5.95 -6.82
N LEU A 118 -13.43 -6.43 -6.40
CA LEU A 118 -12.66 -7.39 -7.16
C LEU A 118 -13.42 -8.70 -7.37
N LYS A 119 -14.14 -9.20 -6.36
CA LYS A 119 -14.99 -10.41 -6.49
C LYS A 119 -16.05 -10.26 -7.58
N ALA A 120 -16.63 -9.07 -7.72
CA ALA A 120 -17.67 -8.77 -8.70
C ALA A 120 -17.14 -8.26 -10.04
N PHE A 121 -15.83 -7.99 -10.16
CA PHE A 121 -15.27 -7.40 -11.37
C PHE A 121 -14.98 -8.45 -12.44
N ASP A 122 -15.46 -8.21 -13.66
CA ASP A 122 -15.18 -9.04 -14.82
C ASP A 122 -14.07 -8.39 -15.68
N PHE A 123 -12.91 -9.06 -15.72
CA PHE A 123 -11.77 -8.63 -16.52
C PHE A 123 -11.96 -8.83 -18.02
N GLU A 124 -12.94 -9.64 -18.40
CA GLU A 124 -13.35 -9.86 -19.77
C GLU A 124 -14.87 -9.86 -19.86
N LYS A 125 -15.43 -9.10 -20.80
CA LYS A 125 -16.86 -9.02 -21.02
C LYS A 125 -17.18 -8.72 -22.48
N PRO A 126 -18.39 -9.06 -22.99
CA PRO A 126 -18.83 -8.62 -24.32
C PRO A 126 -18.76 -7.09 -24.46
N LEU A 127 -18.48 -6.62 -25.69
CA LEU A 127 -18.46 -5.18 -25.99
C LEU A 127 -19.84 -4.54 -25.79
N GLY A 128 -20.89 -5.28 -26.08
CA GLY A 128 -22.30 -4.89 -25.93
C GLY A 128 -23.22 -5.84 -26.64
N ASP A 129 -24.53 -5.64 -26.53
CA ASP A 129 -25.54 -6.51 -27.14
C ASP A 129 -25.48 -6.53 -28.68
N HIS A 130 -24.97 -5.44 -29.27
CA HIS A 130 -24.80 -5.27 -30.71
C HIS A 130 -23.55 -5.96 -31.28
N ALA A 131 -22.64 -6.45 -30.42
CA ALA A 131 -21.34 -7.02 -30.78
C ALA A 131 -20.88 -8.05 -29.74
N GLN A 132 -21.68 -9.09 -29.53
CA GLN A 132 -21.45 -10.10 -28.50
C GLN A 132 -20.24 -11.01 -28.77
N ASP A 133 -19.78 -11.10 -29.99
CA ASP A 133 -18.57 -11.79 -30.44
C ASP A 133 -17.28 -10.97 -30.16
N GLN A 134 -17.41 -9.66 -29.90
CA GLN A 134 -16.32 -8.77 -29.54
C GLN A 134 -16.20 -8.64 -28.03
N ARG A 135 -14.95 -8.48 -27.54
CA ARG A 135 -14.64 -8.48 -26.11
C ARG A 135 -13.95 -7.19 -25.69
N ILE A 136 -14.31 -6.70 -24.50
CA ILE A 136 -13.52 -5.75 -23.74
C ILE A 136 -12.65 -6.57 -22.79
N ILE A 137 -11.32 -6.42 -22.90
CA ILE A 137 -10.35 -7.10 -22.05
C ILE A 137 -9.61 -6.05 -21.23
N TYR A 138 -9.56 -6.24 -19.92
CA TYR A 138 -8.78 -5.39 -19.01
C TYR A 138 -7.41 -6.02 -18.75
N GLU A 139 -6.38 -5.35 -19.19
CA GLU A 139 -5.00 -5.79 -19.05
C GLU A 139 -4.26 -4.97 -17.97
N PRO A 140 -3.26 -5.58 -17.27
CA PRO A 140 -2.49 -4.87 -16.26
C PRO A 140 -1.64 -3.76 -16.88
N LYS A 141 -1.56 -2.61 -16.21
CA LYS A 141 -0.77 -1.45 -16.66
C LYS A 141 0.75 -1.64 -16.50
N GLY A 142 1.18 -2.49 -15.59
CA GLY A 142 2.57 -2.65 -15.23
C GLY A 142 2.91 -2.03 -13.89
N VAL A 143 4.17 -1.59 -13.73
CA VAL A 143 4.66 -1.01 -12.48
C VAL A 143 4.05 0.37 -12.25
N CYS A 144 3.48 0.57 -11.07
CA CYS A 144 2.87 1.81 -10.64
C CYS A 144 3.68 2.46 -9.51
N VAL A 145 3.85 3.77 -9.57
CA VAL A 145 4.39 4.57 -8.46
C VAL A 145 3.22 5.14 -7.66
N LEU A 146 3.17 4.84 -6.38
CA LEU A 146 2.08 5.21 -5.49
C LEU A 146 2.55 6.31 -4.52
N ILE A 147 2.22 7.57 -4.82
CA ILE A 147 2.61 8.72 -3.99
C ILE A 147 1.48 9.05 -3.02
N THR A 148 1.79 9.04 -1.73
CA THR A 148 0.81 9.27 -0.66
C THR A 148 1.13 10.53 0.13
N PRO A 149 0.14 11.39 0.45
CA PRO A 149 0.30 12.44 1.45
C PRO A 149 0.28 11.84 2.87
N TRP A 150 0.70 12.64 3.84
CA TRP A 150 0.87 12.22 5.23
C TRP A 150 -0.40 12.35 6.11
N ASN A 151 -1.39 13.12 5.66
CA ASN A 151 -2.51 13.57 6.52
C ASN A 151 -3.57 12.50 6.82
N TRP A 152 -3.61 11.42 6.04
CA TRP A 152 -4.46 10.24 6.26
C TRP A 152 -3.70 8.97 5.88
N PRO A 153 -2.70 8.54 6.67
CA PRO A 153 -1.72 7.53 6.24
C PRO A 153 -2.33 6.26 5.66
N MET A 154 -3.14 5.55 6.45
CA MET A 154 -3.70 4.27 6.01
C MET A 154 -4.83 4.40 4.98
N ASN A 155 -5.57 5.50 4.98
CA ASN A 155 -6.48 5.84 3.90
C ASN A 155 -5.73 5.93 2.56
N GLN A 156 -4.65 6.71 2.53
CA GLN A 156 -3.88 6.95 1.31
C GLN A 156 -3.17 5.71 0.81
N VAL A 157 -2.57 4.93 1.70
CA VAL A 157 -1.88 3.68 1.35
C VAL A 157 -2.88 2.67 0.80
N CYS A 158 -3.95 2.38 1.52
CA CYS A 158 -4.91 1.36 1.10
C CYS A 158 -5.69 1.74 -0.16
N LEU A 159 -6.03 3.03 -0.37
CA LEU A 159 -6.68 3.50 -1.59
C LEU A 159 -5.82 3.35 -2.85
N LYS A 160 -4.51 3.24 -2.72
CA LYS A 160 -3.59 3.13 -3.86
C LYS A 160 -3.03 1.71 -4.02
N VAL A 161 -2.54 1.12 -2.92
CA VAL A 161 -1.89 -0.21 -2.96
C VAL A 161 -2.90 -1.31 -3.27
N ILE A 162 -4.05 -1.32 -2.59
CA ILE A 162 -5.02 -2.40 -2.75
C ILE A 162 -5.58 -2.50 -4.18
N PRO A 163 -6.04 -1.41 -4.82
CA PRO A 163 -6.53 -1.50 -6.20
C PRO A 163 -5.41 -1.67 -7.25
N ALA A 164 -4.14 -1.42 -6.91
CA ALA A 164 -3.01 -1.63 -7.81
C ALA A 164 -2.53 -3.10 -7.84
N LEU A 165 -2.87 -3.88 -6.81
CA LEU A 165 -2.54 -5.31 -6.68
C LEU A 165 -3.60 -6.20 -7.33
#